data_fe8885939a9f3cbd1a74d2c92a2cfd49
#
_entry.id   fe8885939a9f3cbd1a74d2c92a2cfd49
#
_cell.length_a   1.000
_cell.length_b   1.000
_cell.length_c   1.000
_cell.angle_alpha   90.00
_cell.angle_beta   90.00
_cell.angle_gamma   90.00
#
_symmetry.space_group_name_H-M   'P 1'
#
loop_
_entity.id
_entity.type
_entity.pdbx_description
1 polymer ?
#
loop_
_entity_poly.entity_id
_entity_poly.type
_entity_poly.pdbx_seq_one_letter_code
_entity_poly.pdbx_strand_id
1 'polypeptide(L)'
;MQNLDHQSNSQQNKNSRIYTKRHHEIIDALERLLEQGVPELTMSEIAKKLKISLRTLYEIAPSRDKLILMTMDNILKKLGKFAMDSVEDIDSPINKLEKYLFIVNQAVGPKFDRFLIDMEKINGSKTTADYHENFIKNYIKKLLEEAIEK
;
A
#
# COMPACT_ATOMS: atom_id res chain seq x y z
N MET A 1 -18.84 -22.21 -37.30
CA MET A 1 -17.56 -21.77 -36.76
C MET A 1 -17.69 -20.34 -36.26
N GLN A 2 -18.07 -20.18 -35.05
CA GLN A 2 -18.01 -18.90 -34.30
C GLN A 2 -18.67 -19.13 -32.94
N ASN A 3 -17.91 -18.90 -31.88
CA ASN A 3 -18.31 -18.67 -30.47
C ASN A 3 -17.53 -19.54 -29.48
N LEU A 4 -16.30 -19.16 -29.28
CA LEU A 4 -15.53 -19.53 -28.10
C LEU A 4 -14.62 -18.35 -27.80
N ASP A 5 -15.10 -17.30 -27.12
CA ASP A 5 -14.24 -16.31 -26.46
C ASP A 5 -15.07 -15.24 -25.70
N HIS A 6 -15.86 -15.66 -24.73
CA HIS A 6 -16.49 -14.68 -23.82
C HIS A 6 -16.76 -15.25 -22.40
N GLN A 7 -15.88 -16.12 -21.87
CA GLN A 7 -16.08 -16.62 -20.51
C GLN A 7 -14.89 -16.47 -19.54
N SER A 8 -13.88 -15.70 -19.86
CA SER A 8 -12.70 -15.58 -18.98
C SER A 8 -12.63 -14.31 -18.13
N ASN A 9 -13.59 -13.40 -18.21
CA ASN A 9 -13.49 -12.10 -17.54
C ASN A 9 -14.48 -11.88 -16.39
N SER A 10 -15.20 -12.91 -15.96
CA SER A 10 -16.24 -12.74 -14.94
C SER A 10 -15.88 -13.24 -13.54
N GLN A 11 -14.67 -13.79 -13.34
CA GLN A 11 -14.31 -14.39 -12.04
C GLN A 11 -13.34 -13.57 -11.19
N GLN A 12 -12.78 -12.48 -11.69
CA GLN A 12 -11.86 -11.64 -10.90
C GLN A 12 -12.51 -10.53 -10.07
N ASN A 13 -13.84 -10.36 -10.15
CA ASN A 13 -14.52 -9.23 -9.49
C ASN A 13 -15.48 -9.62 -8.36
N LYS A 14 -15.30 -10.80 -7.75
CA LYS A 14 -16.24 -11.28 -6.71
C LYS A 14 -15.80 -11.05 -5.26
N ASN A 15 -14.66 -10.37 -5.00
CA ASN A 15 -14.20 -10.14 -3.63
C ASN A 15 -13.76 -8.71 -3.32
N SER A 16 -14.25 -7.71 -4.04
CA SER A 16 -14.07 -6.33 -3.57
C SER A 16 -15.03 -6.09 -2.40
N ARG A 17 -14.52 -6.15 -1.17
CA ARG A 17 -15.27 -5.71 0.00
C ARG A 17 -15.65 -4.26 -0.18
N ILE A 18 -16.95 -3.95 -0.11
CA ILE A 18 -17.39 -2.56 -0.10
C ILE A 18 -17.20 -2.03 1.31
N TYR A 19 -16.25 -1.10 1.45
CA TYR A 19 -16.01 -0.42 2.73
C TYR A 19 -16.91 0.80 2.86
N THR A 20 -17.51 0.93 4.05
CA THR A 20 -18.29 2.12 4.43
C THR A 20 -17.34 3.27 4.80
N LYS A 21 -17.87 4.48 4.93
CA LYS A 21 -17.13 5.63 5.47
C LYS A 21 -16.49 5.29 6.83
N ARG A 22 -17.23 4.61 7.69
CA ARG A 22 -16.73 4.19 9.00
C ARG A 22 -15.54 3.22 8.90
N HIS A 23 -15.58 2.30 7.96
CA HIS A 23 -14.45 1.40 7.70
C HIS A 23 -13.21 2.16 7.26
N HIS A 24 -13.34 3.17 6.39
CA HIS A 24 -12.21 4.01 5.96
C HIS A 24 -11.62 4.80 7.13
N GLU A 25 -12.43 5.36 8.01
CA GLU A 25 -11.96 6.05 9.22
C GLU A 25 -11.15 5.12 10.13
N ILE A 26 -11.57 3.86 10.26
CA ILE A 26 -10.88 2.83 11.04
C ILE A 26 -9.55 2.45 10.38
N ILE A 27 -9.54 2.29 9.06
CA ILE A 27 -8.31 1.99 8.29
C ILE A 27 -7.31 3.13 8.45
N ASP A 28 -7.73 4.37 8.38
CA ASP A 28 -6.86 5.54 8.62
C ASP A 28 -6.29 5.55 10.05
N ALA A 29 -7.08 5.16 11.03
CA ALA A 29 -6.61 5.02 12.42
C ALA A 29 -5.60 3.87 12.59
N LEU A 30 -5.80 2.77 11.88
CA LEU A 30 -4.83 1.65 11.81
C LEU A 30 -3.52 2.08 11.17
N GLU A 31 -3.54 2.83 10.09
CA GLU A 31 -2.34 3.35 9.45
C GLU A 31 -1.50 4.16 10.43
N ARG A 32 -2.12 5.08 11.17
CA ARG A 32 -1.43 5.86 12.22
C ARG A 32 -0.84 4.98 13.33
N LEU A 33 -1.53 3.91 13.68
CA LEU A 33 -1.04 2.96 14.67
C LEU A 33 0.19 2.19 14.16
N LEU A 34 0.17 1.76 12.90
CA LEU A 34 1.25 0.99 12.27
C LEU A 34 2.47 1.84 11.89
N GLU A 35 2.31 3.13 11.66
CA GLU A 35 3.43 4.05 11.41
C GLU A 35 4.42 4.11 12.59
N GLN A 36 3.97 3.75 13.78
CA GLN A 36 4.80 3.68 14.99
C GLN A 36 5.50 2.32 15.18
N GLY A 37 5.34 1.41 14.22
CA GLY A 37 5.76 0.01 14.27
C GLY A 37 4.57 -0.92 14.28
N VAL A 38 4.77 -2.20 13.92
CA VAL A 38 3.71 -3.20 13.97
C VAL A 38 3.56 -3.69 15.41
N PRO A 39 2.48 -3.32 16.11
CA PRO A 39 2.31 -3.75 17.48
C PRO A 39 2.01 -5.25 17.54
N GLU A 40 2.55 -5.94 18.54
CA GLU A 40 2.19 -7.34 18.86
C GLU A 40 0.85 -7.40 19.59
N LEU A 41 -0.19 -6.85 18.96
CA LEU A 41 -1.54 -6.82 19.50
C LEU A 41 -2.41 -7.89 18.84
N THR A 42 -3.27 -8.50 19.65
CA THR A 42 -4.36 -9.35 19.12
C THR A 42 -5.44 -8.50 18.46
N MET A 43 -6.33 -9.13 17.70
CA MET A 43 -7.48 -8.43 17.10
C MET A 43 -8.34 -7.73 18.18
N SER A 44 -8.55 -8.38 19.33
CA SER A 44 -9.31 -7.79 20.44
C SER A 44 -8.62 -6.56 21.02
N GLU A 45 -7.29 -6.60 21.18
CA GLU A 45 -6.51 -5.47 21.68
C GLU A 45 -6.48 -4.31 20.70
N ILE A 46 -6.39 -4.59 19.39
CA ILE A 46 -6.49 -3.58 18.34
C ILE A 46 -7.86 -2.91 18.37
N ALA A 47 -8.93 -3.69 18.42
CA ALA A 47 -10.30 -3.18 18.50
C ALA A 47 -10.49 -2.27 19.72
N LYS A 48 -9.96 -2.69 20.87
CA LYS A 48 -10.00 -1.89 22.11
C LYS A 48 -9.23 -0.58 21.97
N LYS A 49 -8.04 -0.60 21.39
CA LYS A 49 -7.25 0.62 21.13
C LYS A 49 -7.96 1.60 20.20
N LEU A 50 -8.61 1.09 19.18
CA LEU A 50 -9.37 1.89 18.21
C LEU A 50 -10.77 2.26 18.69
N LYS A 51 -11.19 1.78 19.87
CA LYS A 51 -12.51 2.03 20.47
C LYS A 51 -13.65 1.58 19.54
N ILE A 52 -13.49 0.42 18.95
CA ILE A 52 -14.47 -0.23 18.07
C ILE A 52 -14.78 -1.64 18.56
N SER A 53 -15.87 -2.23 18.05
CA SER A 53 -16.19 -3.62 18.33
C SER A 53 -15.24 -4.56 17.56
N LEU A 54 -14.97 -5.72 18.14
CA LEU A 54 -14.20 -6.78 17.46
C LEU A 54 -14.90 -7.21 16.15
N ARG A 55 -16.23 -7.24 16.14
CA ARG A 55 -17.03 -7.54 14.94
C ARG A 55 -16.75 -6.56 13.81
N THR A 56 -16.72 -5.27 14.10
CA THR A 56 -16.42 -4.23 13.10
C THR A 56 -15.01 -4.43 12.50
N LEU A 57 -14.04 -4.80 13.32
CA LEU A 57 -12.69 -5.09 12.86
C LEU A 57 -12.65 -6.30 11.90
N TYR A 58 -13.38 -7.37 12.23
CA TYR A 58 -13.51 -8.55 11.36
C TYR A 58 -14.30 -8.29 10.07
N GLU A 59 -15.14 -7.26 10.03
CA GLU A 59 -15.76 -6.79 8.78
C GLU A 59 -14.73 -6.22 7.80
N ILE A 60 -13.65 -5.66 8.30
CA ILE A 60 -12.56 -5.08 7.51
C ILE A 60 -11.61 -6.17 6.99
N ALA A 61 -11.16 -7.07 7.85
CA ALA A 61 -10.26 -8.15 7.48
C ALA A 61 -10.53 -9.43 8.29
N PRO A 62 -10.35 -10.62 7.69
CA PRO A 62 -10.69 -11.90 8.32
C PRO A 62 -9.71 -12.34 9.41
N SER A 63 -8.53 -11.73 9.51
CA SER A 63 -7.49 -12.05 10.47
C SER A 63 -6.60 -10.86 10.75
N ARG A 64 -5.83 -10.93 11.84
CA ARG A 64 -4.83 -9.92 12.19
C ARG A 64 -3.81 -9.71 11.08
N ASP A 65 -3.23 -10.78 10.56
CA ASP A 65 -2.21 -10.68 9.50
C ASP A 65 -2.77 -10.07 8.22
N LYS A 66 -4.00 -10.43 7.84
CA LYS A 66 -4.68 -9.82 6.69
C LYS A 66 -4.97 -8.33 6.92
N LEU A 67 -5.36 -7.95 8.12
CA LEU A 67 -5.58 -6.56 8.51
C LEU A 67 -4.29 -5.73 8.36
N ILE A 68 -3.19 -6.23 8.89
CA ILE A 68 -1.89 -5.56 8.83
C ILE A 68 -1.38 -5.47 7.40
N LEU A 69 -1.48 -6.54 6.60
CA LEU A 69 -1.10 -6.52 5.19
C LEU A 69 -1.90 -5.52 4.37
N MET A 70 -3.21 -5.46 4.57
CA MET A 70 -4.08 -4.50 3.89
C MET A 70 -3.69 -3.07 4.25
N THR A 71 -3.40 -2.81 5.52
CA THR A 71 -2.99 -1.49 6.00
C THR A 71 -1.62 -1.10 5.43
N MET A 72 -0.66 -2.03 5.39
CA MET A 72 0.63 -1.85 4.73
C MET A 72 0.47 -1.48 3.26
N ASP A 73 -0.35 -2.23 2.54
CA ASP A 73 -0.62 -1.98 1.12
C ASP A 73 -1.18 -0.57 0.89
N ASN A 74 -2.11 -0.14 1.74
CA ASN A 74 -2.67 1.22 1.67
C ASN A 74 -1.63 2.31 1.97
N ILE A 75 -0.78 2.12 2.98
CA ILE A 75 0.30 3.06 3.30
C ILE A 75 1.25 3.21 2.11
N LEU A 76 1.69 2.10 1.52
CA LEU A 76 2.61 2.10 0.38
C LEU A 76 1.98 2.71 -0.88
N LYS A 77 0.70 2.45 -1.14
CA LYS A 77 -0.05 3.09 -2.25
C LYS A 77 -0.16 4.60 -2.08
N LYS A 78 -0.49 5.07 -0.89
CA LYS A 78 -0.57 6.52 -0.59
C LYS A 78 0.78 7.19 -0.76
N LEU A 79 1.84 6.55 -0.31
CA LEU A 79 3.20 7.03 -0.45
C LEU A 79 3.62 7.13 -1.92
N GLY A 80 3.40 6.07 -2.69
CA GLY A 80 3.69 6.04 -4.12
C GLY A 80 2.92 7.09 -4.90
N LYS A 81 1.63 7.25 -4.60
CA LYS A 81 0.79 8.28 -5.21
C LYS A 81 1.29 9.69 -4.85
N PHE A 82 1.59 9.95 -3.60
CA PHE A 82 2.13 11.23 -3.15
C PHE A 82 3.43 11.59 -3.87
N ALA A 83 4.35 10.63 -4.01
CA ALA A 83 5.61 10.84 -4.70
C ALA A 83 5.41 11.17 -6.19
N MET A 84 4.51 10.47 -6.87
CA MET A 84 4.20 10.72 -8.28
C MET A 84 3.50 12.06 -8.48
N ASP A 85 2.49 12.37 -7.67
CA ASP A 85 1.74 13.63 -7.76
C ASP A 85 2.65 14.85 -7.49
N SER A 86 3.62 14.69 -6.59
CA SER A 86 4.56 15.75 -6.22
C SER A 86 5.53 16.15 -7.33
N VAL A 87 5.66 15.33 -8.38
CA VAL A 87 6.56 15.58 -9.50
C VAL A 87 5.83 15.77 -10.84
N GLU A 88 4.51 15.68 -10.82
CA GLU A 88 3.68 15.73 -12.05
C GLU A 88 3.93 16.97 -12.89
N ASP A 89 4.05 18.13 -12.25
CA ASP A 89 4.22 19.44 -12.92
C ASP A 89 5.68 19.75 -13.31
N ILE A 90 6.61 18.83 -13.11
CA ILE A 90 8.00 19.02 -13.46
C ILE A 90 8.23 18.57 -14.93
N ASP A 91 8.60 19.50 -15.82
CA ASP A 91 8.77 19.22 -17.24
C ASP A 91 10.03 18.40 -17.56
N SER A 92 11.16 18.70 -16.88
CA SER A 92 12.43 18.00 -17.12
C SER A 92 12.38 16.59 -16.50
N PRO A 93 12.53 15.51 -17.31
CA PRO A 93 12.57 14.15 -16.80
C PRO A 93 13.67 13.90 -15.76
N ILE A 94 14.84 14.52 -15.91
CA ILE A 94 15.94 14.43 -14.94
C ILE A 94 15.57 15.08 -13.60
N ASN A 95 15.03 16.29 -13.65
CA ASN A 95 14.60 16.99 -12.44
C ASN A 95 13.43 16.26 -11.76
N LYS A 96 12.52 15.70 -12.55
CA LYS A 96 11.43 14.86 -12.06
C LYS A 96 11.97 13.63 -11.33
N LEU A 97 12.93 12.92 -11.92
CA LEU A 97 13.57 11.75 -11.33
C LEU A 97 14.28 12.11 -10.02
N GLU A 98 15.08 13.20 -10.01
CA GLU A 98 15.80 13.66 -8.82
C GLU A 98 14.82 13.95 -7.67
N LYS A 99 13.76 14.70 -7.95
CA LYS A 99 12.74 15.04 -6.95
C LYS A 99 11.98 13.80 -6.46
N TYR A 100 11.62 12.91 -7.36
CA TYR A 100 10.94 11.66 -7.02
C TYR A 100 11.79 10.79 -6.09
N LEU A 101 13.07 10.57 -6.42
CA LEU A 101 14.00 9.82 -5.60
C LEU A 101 14.20 10.46 -4.22
N PHE A 102 14.28 11.79 -4.18
CA PHE A 102 14.37 12.52 -2.92
C PHE A 102 13.14 12.26 -2.03
N ILE A 103 11.93 12.36 -2.59
CA ILE A 103 10.68 12.13 -1.84
C ILE A 103 10.59 10.68 -1.34
N VAL A 104 10.87 9.71 -2.20
CA VAL A 104 10.86 8.29 -1.82
C VAL A 104 11.88 8.01 -0.71
N ASN A 105 13.08 8.55 -0.83
CA ASN A 105 14.13 8.36 0.17
C ASN A 105 13.78 9.02 1.51
N GLN A 106 13.15 10.18 1.51
CA GLN A 106 12.67 10.86 2.73
C GLN A 106 11.57 10.06 3.44
N ALA A 107 10.70 9.43 2.66
CA ALA A 107 9.63 8.60 3.19
C ALA A 107 10.15 7.28 3.80
N VAL A 108 11.26 6.77 3.29
CA VAL A 108 11.96 5.58 3.79
C VAL A 108 12.96 6.01 4.88
N GLY A 109 12.43 6.57 5.98
CA GLY A 109 13.25 6.94 7.14
C GLY A 109 13.40 5.80 8.16
N PRO A 110 14.11 6.01 9.29
CA PRO A 110 14.34 4.97 10.31
C PRO A 110 13.07 4.32 10.87
N LYS A 111 11.97 5.07 10.93
CA LYS A 111 10.65 4.54 11.34
C LYS A 111 10.10 3.54 10.34
N PHE A 112 10.30 3.81 9.05
CA PHE A 112 9.88 2.93 7.97
C PHE A 112 10.71 1.65 7.92
N ASP A 113 12.01 1.74 8.16
CA ASP A 113 12.90 0.58 8.24
C ASP A 113 12.43 -0.38 9.35
N ARG A 114 12.10 0.15 10.52
CA ARG A 114 11.56 -0.64 11.61
C ARG A 114 10.21 -1.27 11.26
N PHE A 115 9.35 -0.53 10.61
CA PHE A 115 8.08 -1.02 10.12
C PHE A 115 8.28 -2.19 9.14
N LEU A 116 9.21 -2.09 8.19
CA LEU A 116 9.53 -3.18 7.25
C LEU A 116 10.07 -4.41 7.96
N ILE A 117 10.96 -4.24 8.94
CA ILE A 117 11.50 -5.35 9.74
C ILE A 117 10.38 -6.07 10.50
N ASP A 118 9.48 -5.33 11.11
CA ASP A 118 8.34 -5.91 11.82
C ASP A 118 7.38 -6.63 10.85
N MET A 119 7.22 -6.10 9.64
CA MET A 119 6.38 -6.70 8.61
C MET A 119 6.94 -8.01 8.05
N GLU A 120 8.25 -8.25 8.08
CA GLU A 120 8.86 -9.50 7.62
C GLU A 120 8.31 -10.73 8.35
N LYS A 121 7.83 -10.56 9.58
CA LYS A 121 7.21 -11.62 10.38
C LYS A 121 5.81 -12.00 9.91
N ILE A 122 5.21 -11.20 9.03
CA ILE A 122 3.83 -11.41 8.56
C ILE A 122 3.84 -12.14 7.22
N ASN A 123 3.12 -13.26 7.17
CA ASN A 123 3.02 -14.05 5.96
C ASN A 123 2.36 -13.24 4.82
N GLY A 124 3.00 -13.23 3.66
CA GLY A 124 2.54 -12.47 2.48
C GLY A 124 3.13 -11.05 2.36
N SER A 125 3.84 -10.55 3.37
CA SER A 125 4.44 -9.22 3.36
C SER A 125 5.46 -9.04 2.25
N LYS A 126 6.27 -10.07 1.96
CA LYS A 126 7.26 -10.04 0.87
C LYS A 126 6.60 -9.80 -0.49
N THR A 127 5.52 -10.49 -0.79
CA THR A 127 4.79 -10.33 -2.06
C THR A 127 4.26 -8.90 -2.21
N THR A 128 3.70 -8.34 -1.14
CA THR A 128 3.21 -6.96 -1.12
C THR A 128 4.36 -5.96 -1.28
N ALA A 129 5.47 -6.15 -0.57
CA ALA A 129 6.65 -5.30 -0.68
C ALA A 129 7.26 -5.35 -2.09
N ASP A 130 7.42 -6.54 -2.68
CA ASP A 130 7.94 -6.72 -4.03
C ASP A 130 7.06 -6.04 -5.09
N TYR A 131 5.76 -6.09 -4.93
CA TYR A 131 4.82 -5.40 -5.83
C TYR A 131 5.08 -3.87 -5.84
N HIS A 132 5.20 -3.26 -4.67
CA HIS A 132 5.45 -1.82 -4.56
C HIS A 132 6.86 -1.43 -5.01
N GLU A 133 7.86 -2.25 -4.71
CA GLU A 133 9.23 -2.06 -5.18
C GLU A 133 9.30 -2.09 -6.73
N ASN A 134 8.65 -3.04 -7.36
CA ASN A 134 8.57 -3.13 -8.82
C ASN A 134 7.86 -1.91 -9.43
N PHE A 135 6.82 -1.40 -8.80
CA PHE A 135 6.15 -0.19 -9.24
C PHE A 135 7.10 1.02 -9.24
N ILE A 136 7.87 1.21 -8.19
CA ILE A 136 8.89 2.26 -8.08
C ILE A 136 9.97 2.09 -9.16
N LYS A 137 10.51 0.89 -9.31
CA LYS A 137 11.51 0.57 -10.34
C LYS A 137 11.02 0.86 -11.76
N ASN A 138 9.80 0.50 -12.08
CA ASN A 138 9.20 0.74 -13.39
C ASN A 138 9.01 2.25 -13.66
N TYR A 139 8.63 3.01 -12.65
CA TYR A 139 8.50 4.46 -12.77
C TYR A 139 9.86 5.14 -12.97
N ILE A 140 10.88 4.76 -12.23
CA ILE A 140 12.25 5.23 -12.41
C ILE A 140 12.75 4.91 -13.82
N LYS A 141 12.55 3.68 -14.29
CA LYS A 141 12.92 3.26 -15.64
C LYS A 141 12.26 4.14 -16.70
N LYS A 142 10.96 4.41 -16.57
CA LYS A 142 10.22 5.29 -17.47
C LYS A 142 10.83 6.69 -17.52
N LEU A 143 11.14 7.29 -16.36
CA LEU A 143 11.75 8.62 -16.31
C LEU A 143 13.14 8.66 -16.91
N LEU A 144 13.94 7.60 -16.74
CA LEU A 144 15.25 7.47 -17.38
C LEU A 144 15.14 7.35 -18.90
N GLU A 145 14.22 6.56 -19.40
CA GLU A 145 13.96 6.44 -20.85
C GLU A 145 13.53 7.78 -21.46
N GLU A 146 12.63 8.51 -20.81
CA GLU A 146 12.22 9.86 -21.23
C GLU A 146 13.39 10.85 -21.23
N ALA A 147 14.29 10.76 -20.27
CA ALA A 147 15.47 11.60 -20.17
C ALA A 147 16.50 11.33 -21.28
N ILE A 148 16.64 10.09 -21.72
CA ILE A 148 17.55 9.68 -22.81
C ILE A 148 17.03 10.14 -24.17
N GLU A 149 15.72 10.13 -24.38
CA GLU A 149 15.08 10.56 -25.64
C GLU A 149 15.14 12.08 -25.88
N LYS A 150 15.45 12.84 -24.87
CA LYS A 150 15.62 14.30 -24.96
C LYS A 150 17.09 14.69 -24.97
#